data_2ca9f61f43e1357268043c51a4388fbd
#
_entry.id   2ca9f61f43e1357268043c51a4388fbd
#
_cell.length_a   1.000
_cell.length_b   1.000
_cell.length_c   1.000
_cell.angle_alpha   90.00
_cell.angle_beta   90.00
_cell.angle_gamma   90.00
#
_symmetry.space_group_name_H-M   'P 1'
#
loop_
_entity.id
_entity.type
_entity.pdbx_description
1 polymer ?
#
loop_
_entity_poly.entity_id
_entity_poly.type
_entity_poly.pdbx_seq_one_letter_code
_entity_poly.pdbx_strand_id
1 'polypeptide(L)'
;MKAMYIDAPGQVSIKDVEMPVRKEGEVLLKILYGGICGSDLGSYRGTFAYFDYPRIPGHEFSAEVIEADENNAYGIKPGMIVTCNPYFNCGHCYSC
;
A
#
# COMPACT_ATOMS: atom_id res chain seq x y z
N MET A 1 -5.64 4.60 -13.92
CA MET A 1 -4.62 5.42 -13.24
C MET A 1 -3.22 4.89 -13.49
N LYS A 2 -2.19 5.70 -13.31
CA LYS A 2 -0.80 5.25 -13.45
C LYS A 2 -0.32 4.56 -12.17
N ALA A 3 0.34 3.41 -12.33
CA ALA A 3 1.00 2.70 -11.26
C ALA A 3 2.43 2.31 -11.66
N MET A 4 3.37 2.46 -10.74
CA MET A 4 4.74 2.00 -10.92
C MET A 4 4.86 0.55 -10.45
N TYR A 5 5.44 -0.29 -11.29
CA TYR A 5 5.72 -1.69 -10.97
C TYR A 5 7.22 -1.93 -10.91
N ILE A 6 7.63 -2.80 -10.00
CA ILE A 6 8.89 -3.53 -10.13
C ILE A 6 8.52 -4.88 -10.77
N ASP A 7 8.89 -5.06 -12.03
CA ASP A 7 8.52 -6.25 -12.81
C ASP A 7 9.43 -7.43 -12.55
N ALA A 8 10.69 -7.14 -12.30
CA ALA A 8 11.76 -8.08 -11.95
C ALA A 8 12.92 -7.27 -11.33
N PRO A 9 13.93 -7.91 -10.74
CA PRO A 9 15.11 -7.19 -10.25
C PRO A 9 15.72 -6.26 -11.31
N GLY A 10 15.85 -4.99 -10.98
CA GLY A 10 16.38 -3.94 -11.86
C GLY A 10 15.43 -3.47 -12.97
N GLN A 11 14.20 -3.97 -13.02
CA GLN A 11 13.22 -3.63 -14.06
C GLN A 11 12.00 -2.92 -13.47
N VAL A 12 11.80 -1.67 -13.87
CA VAL A 12 10.66 -0.84 -13.45
C VAL A 12 9.85 -0.41 -14.66
N SER A 13 8.54 -0.46 -14.54
CA SER A 13 7.61 0.03 -15.57
C SER A 13 6.49 0.86 -14.98
N ILE A 14 5.91 1.75 -15.80
CA ILE A 14 4.69 2.48 -15.48
C ILE A 14 3.56 1.88 -16.31
N LYS A 15 2.51 1.43 -15.63
CA LYS A 15 1.35 0.80 -16.26
C LYS A 15 0.08 1.59 -15.98
N ASP A 16 -0.85 1.55 -16.91
CA ASP A 16 -2.22 1.98 -16.65
C ASP A 16 -2.98 0.82 -15.99
N VAL A 17 -3.56 1.09 -14.84
CA VAL A 17 -4.36 0.15 -14.07
C VAL A 17 -5.73 0.74 -13.77
N GLU A 18 -6.71 -0.10 -13.51
CA GLU A 18 -8.03 0.36 -13.09
C GLU A 18 -7.96 1.06 -11.73
N MET A 19 -8.85 2.02 -11.52
CA MET A 19 -9.01 2.63 -10.20
C MET A 19 -9.53 1.57 -9.22
N PRO A 20 -8.97 1.49 -8.01
CA PRO A 20 -9.48 0.57 -7.01
C PRO A 20 -10.91 0.94 -6.61
N VAL A 21 -11.73 -0.07 -6.41
CA VAL A 21 -13.10 0.07 -5.90
C VAL A 21 -13.12 -0.45 -4.46
N ARG A 22 -13.53 0.40 -3.53
CA ARG A 22 -13.63 0.06 -2.11
C ARG A 22 -14.69 -1.04 -1.88
N LYS A 23 -14.41 -1.97 -0.99
CA LYS A 23 -15.35 -2.94 -0.44
C LYS A 23 -15.72 -2.57 1.00
N GLU A 24 -16.75 -3.20 1.53
CA GLU A 24 -17.11 -3.09 2.95
C GLU A 24 -15.90 -3.46 3.83
N GLY A 25 -15.67 -2.69 4.89
CA GLY A 25 -14.52 -2.83 5.78
C GLY A 25 -13.20 -2.27 5.26
N GLU A 26 -13.17 -1.75 4.03
CA GLU A 26 -12.00 -1.11 3.44
C GLU A 26 -12.11 0.42 3.46
N VAL A 27 -10.99 1.09 3.34
CA VAL A 27 -10.89 2.54 3.18
C VAL A 27 -10.22 2.85 1.85
N LEU A 28 -10.85 3.69 1.03
CA LEU A 28 -10.21 4.20 -0.20
C LEU A 28 -9.38 5.43 0.13
N LEU A 29 -8.11 5.36 -0.24
CA LEU A 29 -7.13 6.40 0.03
C LEU A 29 -6.60 7.01 -1.28
N LYS A 30 -6.46 8.34 -1.27
CA LYS A 30 -5.69 9.07 -2.30
C LYS A 30 -4.31 9.34 -1.76
N ILE A 31 -3.29 8.73 -2.36
CA ILE A 31 -1.89 8.95 -1.98
C ILE A 31 -1.49 10.40 -2.28
N LEU A 32 -0.94 11.09 -1.29
CA LEU A 32 -0.42 12.45 -1.40
C LEU A 32 1.10 12.45 -1.59
N TYR A 33 1.80 11.69 -0.76
CA TYR A 33 3.25 11.54 -0.81
C TYR A 33 3.62 10.09 -0.52
N GLY A 34 4.62 9.57 -1.23
CA GLY A 34 5.21 8.26 -0.98
C GLY A 34 6.68 8.41 -0.62
N GLY A 35 7.13 7.68 0.40
CA GLY A 35 8.52 7.53 0.77
C GLY A 35 9.16 6.32 0.09
N ILE A 36 10.46 6.32 -0.02
CA ILE A 36 11.26 5.19 -0.48
C ILE A 36 12.07 4.67 0.71
N CYS A 37 11.79 3.45 1.11
CA CYS A 37 12.49 2.75 2.19
C CYS A 37 13.67 1.93 1.64
N GLY A 38 14.58 1.54 2.51
CA GLY A 38 15.67 0.61 2.17
C GLY A 38 15.18 -0.74 1.65
N SER A 39 14.01 -1.22 2.09
CA SER A 39 13.38 -2.45 1.59
C SER A 39 12.90 -2.32 0.14
N ASP A 40 12.45 -1.13 -0.29
CA ASP A 40 12.10 -0.87 -1.69
C ASP A 40 13.33 -0.96 -2.59
N LEU A 41 14.46 -0.44 -2.11
CA LEU A 41 15.74 -0.55 -2.80
C LEU A 41 16.22 -2.01 -2.87
N GLY A 42 16.06 -2.77 -1.78
CA GLY A 42 16.32 -4.22 -1.76
C GLY A 42 15.43 -4.99 -2.74
N SER A 43 14.15 -4.62 -2.82
CA SER A 43 13.20 -5.19 -3.80
C SER A 43 13.62 -4.88 -5.24
N TYR A 44 14.02 -3.63 -5.52
CA TYR A 44 14.54 -3.26 -6.84
C TYR A 44 15.81 -4.05 -7.21
N ARG A 45 16.71 -4.28 -6.26
CA ARG A 45 17.96 -5.04 -6.45
C ARG A 45 17.76 -6.56 -6.49
N GLY A 46 16.60 -7.07 -6.09
CA GLY A 46 16.34 -8.51 -5.96
C GLY A 46 16.96 -9.16 -4.72
N THR A 47 17.33 -8.37 -3.71
CA THR A 47 17.95 -8.84 -2.47
C THR A 47 16.98 -8.96 -1.29
N PHE A 48 15.72 -8.52 -1.46
CA PHE A 48 14.69 -8.61 -0.43
C PHE A 48 13.85 -9.88 -0.63
N ALA A 49 14.05 -10.88 0.23
CA ALA A 49 13.49 -12.23 0.08
C ALA A 49 11.96 -12.33 0.14
N TYR A 50 11.28 -11.30 0.67
CA TYR A 50 9.82 -11.29 0.87
C TYR A 50 9.08 -10.48 -0.19
N PHE A 51 9.71 -10.18 -1.30
CA PHE A 51 9.12 -9.41 -2.38
C PHE A 51 8.90 -10.29 -3.62
N ASP A 52 7.65 -10.47 -3.99
CA ASP A 52 7.24 -11.21 -5.19
C ASP A 52 7.08 -10.24 -6.38
N TYR A 53 7.50 -10.66 -7.54
CA TYR A 53 7.42 -9.88 -8.78
C TYR A 53 6.34 -10.44 -9.73
N PRO A 54 5.64 -9.62 -10.51
CA PRO A 54 5.65 -8.16 -10.48
C PRO A 54 4.82 -7.59 -9.33
N ARG A 55 5.20 -6.45 -8.78
CA ARG A 55 4.47 -5.81 -7.69
C ARG A 55 4.54 -4.28 -7.75
N ILE A 56 3.50 -3.61 -7.28
CA ILE A 56 3.51 -2.18 -6.96
C ILE A 56 4.18 -2.03 -5.59
N PRO A 57 5.35 -1.38 -5.50
CA PRO A 57 6.03 -1.14 -4.23
C PRO A 57 5.41 0.02 -3.46
N GLY A 58 5.85 0.20 -2.21
CA GLY A 58 5.51 1.34 -1.37
C GLY A 58 4.70 0.94 -0.13
N HIS A 59 5.16 1.41 1.02
CA HIS A 59 4.54 1.15 2.32
C HIS A 59 4.72 2.33 3.29
N GLU A 60 5.42 3.37 2.87
CA GLU A 60 5.60 4.63 3.60
C GLU A 60 4.91 5.74 2.82
N PHE A 61 3.80 6.25 3.32
CA PHE A 61 3.03 7.26 2.60
C PHE A 61 2.16 8.10 3.53
N SER A 62 1.75 9.26 3.03
CA SER A 62 0.61 10.00 3.54
C SER A 62 -0.51 10.00 2.50
N ALA A 63 -1.74 9.92 2.97
CA ALA A 63 -2.90 9.84 2.09
C ALA A 63 -4.11 10.58 2.68
N GLU A 64 -4.99 11.02 1.81
CA GLU A 64 -6.31 11.53 2.15
C GLU A 64 -7.34 10.41 2.05
N VAL A 65 -8.18 10.27 3.05
CA VAL A 65 -9.33 9.37 3.03
C VAL A 65 -10.38 9.90 2.05
N ILE A 66 -10.71 9.10 1.04
CA ILE A 66 -11.74 9.43 0.04
C ILE A 66 -13.07 8.79 0.41
N GLU A 67 -13.05 7.51 0.78
CA GLU A 67 -14.24 6.75 1.18
C GLU A 67 -13.91 5.83 2.35
N ALA A 68 -14.86 5.70 3.28
CA ALA A 68 -14.85 4.76 4.39
C ALA A 68 -16.28 4.36 4.74
N ASP A 69 -16.47 3.26 5.47
CA ASP A 69 -17.77 2.92 6.02
C ASP A 69 -18.22 3.98 7.05
N GLU A 70 -19.48 4.42 7.00
CA GLU A 70 -20.00 5.49 7.87
C GLU A 70 -19.88 5.16 9.37
N ASN A 71 -20.04 3.88 9.72
CA ASN A 71 -20.06 3.39 11.10
C ASN A 71 -18.82 2.56 11.45
N ASN A 72 -17.64 2.89 10.88
CA ASN A 72 -16.43 2.17 11.22
C ASN A 72 -15.98 2.43 12.67
N ALA A 73 -15.46 1.39 13.33
CA ALA A 73 -15.10 1.42 14.75
C ALA A 73 -13.94 2.39 15.08
N TYR A 74 -13.23 2.89 14.07
CA TYR A 74 -12.04 3.73 14.24
C TYR A 74 -12.30 5.22 14.02
N GLY A 75 -13.54 5.60 13.70
CA GLY A 75 -13.91 6.99 13.46
C GLY A 75 -13.25 7.59 12.20
N ILE A 76 -12.87 6.75 11.25
CA ILE A 76 -12.25 7.20 9.99
C ILE A 76 -13.32 7.87 9.12
N LYS A 77 -13.02 9.07 8.64
CA LYS A 77 -13.93 9.88 7.81
C LYS A 77 -13.22 10.43 6.56
N PRO A 78 -13.96 10.61 5.45
CA PRO A 78 -13.46 11.32 4.28
C PRO A 78 -12.86 12.68 4.64
N GLY A 79 -11.75 13.03 4.00
CA GLY A 79 -10.99 14.26 4.23
C GLY A 79 -9.90 14.15 5.30
N MET A 80 -9.85 13.10 6.09
CA MET A 80 -8.75 12.85 7.04
C MET A 80 -7.45 12.56 6.32
N ILE A 81 -6.35 13.08 6.85
CA ILE A 81 -4.99 12.75 6.40
C ILE A 81 -4.45 11.63 7.28
N VAL A 82 -4.03 10.54 6.65
CA VAL A 82 -3.64 9.31 7.35
C VAL A 82 -2.37 8.72 6.75
N THR A 83 -1.78 7.81 7.51
CA THR A 83 -0.83 6.80 7.01
C THR A 83 -1.30 5.42 7.47
N CYS A 84 -0.69 4.35 6.97
CA CYS A 84 -1.03 2.99 7.38
C CYS A 84 0.13 2.33 8.10
N ASN A 85 -0.19 1.51 9.08
CA ASN A 85 0.72 0.50 9.58
C ASN A 85 0.65 -0.70 8.60
N PRO A 86 1.75 -1.06 7.90
CA PRO A 86 1.73 -2.12 6.89
C PRO A 86 1.76 -3.54 7.46
N TYR A 87 1.76 -3.69 8.78
CA TYR A 87 1.88 -4.99 9.43
C TYR A 87 0.51 -5.61 9.73
N PHE A 88 0.36 -6.85 9.30
CA PHE A 88 -0.81 -7.67 9.61
C PHE A 88 -0.41 -8.82 10.53
N ASN A 89 -1.33 -9.20 11.41
CA ASN A 89 -1.17 -10.37 12.27
C ASN A 89 -2.47 -11.19 12.29
N CYS A 90 -2.36 -12.47 12.59
CA CYS A 90 -3.54 -13.35 12.70
C CYS A 90 -4.27 -13.22 14.04
N GLY A 91 -3.68 -12.57 15.04
CA GLY A 91 -4.23 -12.36 16.37
C GLY A 91 -4.20 -13.56 17.31
N HIS A 92 -3.68 -14.73 16.88
CA HIS A 92 -3.73 -15.94 17.69
C HIS A 92 -2.48 -16.83 17.64
N CYS A 93 -1.56 -16.70 16.66
CA CYS A 93 -0.34 -17.49 16.64
C CYS A 93 0.82 -16.82 17.38
N TYR A 94 1.77 -17.63 17.86
CA TYR A 94 2.93 -17.11 18.59
C TYR A 94 3.80 -16.20 17.74
N SER A 95 4.01 -16.53 16.47
CA SER A 95 4.89 -15.75 15.56
C SER A 95 4.34 -14.35 15.24
N CYS A 96 3.04 -14.16 15.25
CA CYS A 96 2.40 -12.86 15.07
C CYS A 96 2.41 -12.02 16.34
#